data_aae9a7427ed5442350dc6f1f5d6de28b
#
_entry.id   aae9a7427ed5442350dc6f1f5d6de28b
#
_cell.length_a   1.000
_cell.length_b   1.000
_cell.length_c   1.000
_cell.angle_alpha   90.00
_cell.angle_beta   90.00
_cell.angle_gamma   90.00
#
_symmetry.space_group_name_H-M   'P 1'
#
loop_
_entity.id
_entity.type
_entity.pdbx_description
1 polymer ?
#
loop_
_entity_poly.entity_id
_entity_poly.type
_entity_poly.pdbx_seq_one_letter_code
_entity_poly.pdbx_strand_id
1 'polypeptide(L)'
;MESRFFMSYKYIMLIFRLIFIISIVWLSFFGPYKAFINSNPIADKKYIEIYEGSSMYAVLDNLNLSSLINKLFFRIYLNTNSIKSFQAGEYDIENKDFKEIIDLLVKGKTYTHSLTIIEGMNVYDIEKELENSSLINDCSLLICIKTNYPFKEGVLYPDTYFYKKGMKASDLLNKSHKKLDDLLNAIWMKKPDNDILKNKYQALILASIIEKEAGNHSEKPDIAGVFLKRISIGMKLQADPTIIYGLLPNFDGDIRKSDILDKNNIYNTYMINGLPPTPISISSMSSIEAAILSSPGEYLFFVANSPNSHYFSRTYDEHLNMIKKVGLDKWK
;
A
#
# COMPACT_ATOMS: atom_id res chain seq x y z
N MET A 1 47.87 -12.53 76.38
CA MET A 1 47.03 -11.56 75.64
C MET A 1 47.39 -11.51 74.15
N GLU A 2 48.59 -11.79 73.78
CA GLU A 2 49.05 -11.73 72.33
C GLU A 2 48.41 -12.79 71.41
N SER A 3 48.11 -14.01 71.91
CA SER A 3 47.60 -15.06 71.05
C SER A 3 46.15 -14.82 70.56
N ARG A 4 45.31 -14.11 71.29
CA ARG A 4 43.94 -13.73 70.91
C ARG A 4 43.95 -12.59 69.87
N PHE A 5 44.90 -11.70 69.90
CA PHE A 5 45.03 -10.60 68.97
C PHE A 5 45.52 -11.12 67.59
N PHE A 6 46.47 -12.05 67.56
CA PHE A 6 46.96 -12.70 66.34
C PHE A 6 45.92 -13.57 65.64
N MET A 7 45.08 -14.22 66.41
CA MET A 7 44.00 -15.04 65.86
C MET A 7 42.89 -14.15 65.24
N SER A 8 42.56 -13.04 65.85
CA SER A 8 41.63 -12.01 65.35
C SER A 8 42.12 -11.40 64.03
N TYR A 9 43.40 -11.07 63.89
CA TYR A 9 44.01 -10.49 62.68
C TYR A 9 43.96 -11.49 61.51
N LYS A 10 44.23 -12.76 61.70
CA LYS A 10 44.14 -13.80 60.68
C LYS A 10 42.70 -13.96 60.18
N TYR A 11 41.69 -13.92 61.03
CA TYR A 11 40.29 -13.97 60.63
C TYR A 11 39.87 -12.73 59.87
N ILE A 12 40.30 -11.57 60.25
CA ILE A 12 40.05 -10.31 59.56
C ILE A 12 40.67 -10.35 58.18
N MET A 13 41.93 -10.77 58.01
CA MET A 13 42.57 -10.92 56.73
C MET A 13 41.86 -11.96 55.82
N LEU A 14 41.37 -13.06 56.40
CA LEU A 14 40.61 -14.08 55.67
C LEU A 14 39.29 -13.51 55.13
N ILE A 15 38.58 -12.73 55.93
CA ILE A 15 37.36 -12.04 55.54
C ILE A 15 37.64 -11.03 54.41
N PHE A 16 38.68 -10.22 54.52
CA PHE A 16 39.07 -9.31 53.44
C PHE A 16 39.40 -10.02 52.13
N ARG A 17 40.15 -11.15 52.19
CA ARG A 17 40.46 -11.99 51.04
C ARG A 17 39.20 -12.56 50.42
N LEU A 18 38.23 -13.02 51.22
CA LEU A 18 36.98 -13.59 50.77
C LEU A 18 36.11 -12.49 50.07
N ILE A 19 36.02 -11.32 50.70
CA ILE A 19 35.31 -10.16 50.12
C ILE A 19 35.96 -9.74 48.78
N PHE A 20 37.29 -9.72 48.72
CA PHE A 20 38.02 -9.38 47.51
C PHE A 20 37.79 -10.40 46.37
N ILE A 21 37.80 -11.70 46.70
CA ILE A 21 37.49 -12.75 45.72
C ILE A 21 36.03 -12.65 45.24
N ILE A 22 35.09 -12.44 46.16
CA ILE A 22 33.67 -12.25 45.84
C ILE A 22 33.51 -11.01 44.93
N SER A 23 34.21 -9.92 45.22
CA SER A 23 34.17 -8.70 44.42
C SER A 23 34.71 -8.90 43.00
N ILE A 24 35.83 -9.67 42.87
CA ILE A 24 36.39 -10.01 41.55
C ILE A 24 35.39 -10.88 40.75
N VAL A 25 34.84 -11.92 41.38
CA VAL A 25 33.85 -12.81 40.73
C VAL A 25 32.63 -11.99 40.35
N TRP A 26 32.17 -11.11 41.23
CA TRP A 26 31.02 -10.25 40.96
C TRP A 26 31.30 -9.30 39.77
N LEU A 27 32.42 -8.61 39.75
CA LEU A 27 32.83 -7.71 38.67
C LEU A 27 33.05 -8.48 37.34
N SER A 28 33.68 -9.67 37.40
CA SER A 28 33.98 -10.50 36.22
C SER A 28 32.72 -11.13 35.59
N PHE A 29 31.63 -11.28 36.34
CA PHE A 29 30.38 -11.85 35.83
C PHE A 29 29.28 -10.78 35.63
N PHE A 30 29.00 -10.01 36.64
CA PHE A 30 27.86 -9.04 36.59
C PHE A 30 28.14 -7.85 35.70
N GLY A 31 29.41 -7.40 35.59
CA GLY A 31 29.80 -6.35 34.66
C GLY A 31 29.52 -6.73 33.20
N PRO A 32 30.08 -7.83 32.71
CA PRO A 32 29.79 -8.32 31.36
C PRO A 32 28.32 -8.67 31.11
N TYR A 33 27.64 -9.28 32.11
CA TYR A 33 26.20 -9.55 32.00
C TYR A 33 25.39 -8.25 31.81
N LYS A 34 25.69 -7.22 32.62
CA LYS A 34 25.03 -5.92 32.50
C LYS A 34 25.33 -5.22 31.18
N ALA A 35 26.56 -5.36 30.69
CA ALA A 35 26.95 -4.86 29.37
C ALA A 35 26.19 -5.59 28.27
N PHE A 36 26.03 -6.91 28.35
CA PHE A 36 25.24 -7.70 27.40
C PHE A 36 23.78 -7.27 27.33
N ILE A 37 23.09 -7.17 28.47
CA ILE A 37 21.65 -6.85 28.50
C ILE A 37 21.34 -5.39 28.17
N ASN A 38 22.34 -4.49 28.23
CA ASN A 38 22.21 -3.08 27.83
C ASN A 38 22.98 -2.81 26.51
N SER A 39 23.39 -3.86 25.79
CA SER A 39 24.04 -3.69 24.50
C SER A 39 23.05 -3.14 23.46
N ASN A 40 23.56 -2.30 22.57
CA ASN A 40 22.90 -1.96 21.34
C ASN A 40 23.45 -2.90 20.27
N PRO A 41 22.73 -3.99 19.90
CA PRO A 41 23.25 -4.92 18.91
C PRO A 41 23.41 -4.16 17.58
N ILE A 42 24.62 -4.19 17.04
CA ILE A 42 24.85 -3.71 15.68
C ILE A 42 24.34 -4.81 14.75
N ALA A 43 23.09 -4.70 14.35
CA ALA A 43 22.55 -5.55 13.31
C ALA A 43 22.83 -4.90 11.96
N ASP A 44 23.38 -5.66 11.02
CA ASP A 44 23.56 -5.21 9.62
C ASP A 44 22.20 -5.00 8.90
N LYS A 45 21.11 -5.36 9.58
CA LYS A 45 19.75 -5.34 9.05
C LYS A 45 18.84 -4.52 9.95
N LYS A 46 17.98 -3.72 9.32
CA LYS A 46 16.89 -2.98 10.00
C LYS A 46 15.87 -3.93 10.63
N TYR A 47 15.60 -5.06 9.99
CA TYR A 47 14.58 -6.02 10.40
C TYR A 47 15.20 -7.39 10.71
N ILE A 48 14.66 -8.05 11.74
CA ILE A 48 14.90 -9.47 12.01
C ILE A 48 13.61 -10.26 11.85
N GLU A 49 13.73 -11.52 11.45
CA GLU A 49 12.60 -12.42 11.26
C GLU A 49 12.73 -13.62 12.19
N ILE A 50 11.67 -13.90 12.94
CA ILE A 50 11.53 -15.07 13.80
C ILE A 50 10.51 -16.00 13.17
N TYR A 51 10.96 -17.16 12.74
CA TYR A 51 10.09 -18.16 12.14
C TYR A 51 9.36 -18.98 13.20
N GLU A 52 8.18 -19.46 12.86
CA GLU A 52 7.42 -20.38 13.71
C GLU A 52 8.25 -21.65 13.99
N GLY A 53 8.31 -22.07 15.26
CA GLY A 53 9.13 -23.22 15.68
C GLY A 53 10.62 -22.95 15.81
N SER A 54 11.10 -21.73 15.58
CA SER A 54 12.51 -21.37 15.76
C SER A 54 12.93 -21.48 17.22
N SER A 55 14.22 -21.87 17.43
CA SER A 55 14.83 -21.77 18.76
C SER A 55 14.89 -20.31 19.21
N MET A 56 14.64 -20.06 20.50
CA MET A 56 14.82 -18.71 21.08
C MET A 56 16.24 -18.17 20.91
N TYR A 57 17.25 -19.05 20.78
CA TYR A 57 18.64 -18.66 20.53
C TYR A 57 18.88 -18.12 19.09
N ALA A 58 17.97 -18.38 18.15
CA ALA A 58 18.07 -17.82 16.80
C ALA A 58 18.07 -16.28 16.81
N VAL A 59 17.51 -15.66 17.84
CA VAL A 59 17.59 -14.20 18.05
C VAL A 59 19.03 -13.73 18.18
N LEU A 60 19.88 -14.47 18.95
CA LEU A 60 21.30 -14.13 19.12
C LEU A 60 22.07 -14.23 17.81
N ASP A 61 21.72 -15.19 16.96
CA ASP A 61 22.34 -15.33 15.64
C ASP A 61 21.97 -14.13 14.74
N ASN A 62 20.71 -13.74 14.75
CA ASN A 62 20.21 -12.54 14.01
C ASN A 62 20.85 -11.22 14.52
N LEU A 63 21.26 -11.16 15.79
CA LEU A 63 21.86 -9.97 16.42
C LEU A 63 23.38 -10.00 16.44
N ASN A 64 24.03 -10.99 15.81
CA ASN A 64 25.49 -11.20 15.85
C ASN A 64 26.05 -11.38 17.28
N LEU A 65 25.26 -11.99 18.17
CA LEU A 65 25.57 -12.18 19.60
C LEU A 65 25.75 -13.67 19.98
N SER A 66 26.13 -14.53 19.06
CA SER A 66 26.12 -16.01 19.20
C SER A 66 27.22 -16.61 20.05
N SER A 67 28.05 -15.82 20.76
CA SER A 67 29.13 -16.36 21.59
C SER A 67 28.60 -17.25 22.73
N LEU A 68 29.42 -18.21 23.21
CA LEU A 68 29.01 -19.09 24.32
C LEU A 68 28.64 -18.32 25.58
N ILE A 69 29.36 -17.25 25.89
CA ILE A 69 29.09 -16.38 27.04
C ILE A 69 27.75 -15.66 26.87
N ASN A 70 27.48 -15.11 25.68
CA ASN A 70 26.22 -14.46 25.40
C ASN A 70 25.03 -15.44 25.48
N LYS A 71 25.20 -16.68 25.02
CA LYS A 71 24.17 -17.74 25.18
C LYS A 71 23.89 -18.05 26.66
N LEU A 72 24.94 -18.07 27.50
CA LEU A 72 24.75 -18.22 28.96
C LEU A 72 24.00 -17.03 29.56
N PHE A 73 24.44 -15.81 29.27
CA PHE A 73 23.77 -14.59 29.74
C PHE A 73 22.33 -14.50 29.27
N PHE A 74 22.07 -14.86 28.04
CA PHE A 74 20.72 -14.91 27.49
C PHE A 74 19.84 -15.91 28.22
N ARG A 75 20.34 -17.11 28.50
CA ARG A 75 19.62 -18.10 29.29
C ARG A 75 19.25 -17.59 30.70
N ILE A 76 20.21 -16.91 31.35
CA ILE A 76 19.96 -16.30 32.67
C ILE A 76 18.88 -15.21 32.54
N TYR A 77 18.98 -14.35 31.54
CA TYR A 77 18.01 -13.29 31.29
C TYR A 77 16.60 -13.84 31.05
N LEU A 78 16.46 -14.87 30.20
CA LEU A 78 15.17 -15.53 29.94
C LEU A 78 14.55 -16.10 31.21
N ASN A 79 15.35 -16.85 32.01
CA ASN A 79 14.88 -17.47 33.25
C ASN A 79 14.47 -16.42 34.28
N THR A 80 15.30 -15.38 34.49
CA THR A 80 15.04 -14.32 35.47
C THR A 80 13.77 -13.53 35.14
N ASN A 81 13.47 -13.33 33.84
CA ASN A 81 12.29 -12.62 33.39
C ASN A 81 11.10 -13.54 33.03
N SER A 82 11.23 -14.86 33.33
CA SER A 82 10.19 -15.87 33.07
C SER A 82 9.73 -15.91 31.59
N ILE A 83 10.62 -15.61 30.65
CA ILE A 83 10.34 -15.61 29.21
C ILE A 83 10.41 -17.05 28.69
N LYS A 84 9.30 -17.56 28.15
CA LYS A 84 9.17 -18.95 27.69
C LYS A 84 9.14 -19.11 26.19
N SER A 85 8.74 -18.07 25.45
CA SER A 85 8.63 -18.11 23.98
C SER A 85 8.68 -16.71 23.39
N PHE A 86 9.03 -16.64 22.12
CA PHE A 86 8.90 -15.46 21.27
C PHE A 86 7.78 -15.68 20.24
N GLN A 87 7.12 -14.61 19.86
CA GLN A 87 6.15 -14.66 18.78
C GLN A 87 6.90 -14.67 17.43
N ALA A 88 6.39 -15.47 16.49
CA ALA A 88 6.90 -15.47 15.12
C ALA A 88 6.51 -14.16 14.40
N GLY A 89 7.35 -13.73 13.43
CA GLY A 89 7.10 -12.55 12.62
C GLY A 89 8.37 -11.73 12.36
N GLU A 90 8.20 -10.63 11.68
CA GLU A 90 9.25 -9.65 11.37
C GLU A 90 9.21 -8.49 12.36
N TYR A 91 10.37 -8.06 12.82
CA TYR A 91 10.51 -7.03 13.85
C TYR A 91 11.50 -5.96 13.41
N ASP A 92 11.11 -4.70 13.54
CA ASP A 92 12.00 -3.57 13.37
C ASP A 92 12.86 -3.40 14.62
N ILE A 93 14.17 -3.56 14.43
CA ILE A 93 15.18 -3.47 15.51
C ILE A 93 16.06 -2.22 15.37
N GLU A 94 15.78 -1.34 14.41
CA GLU A 94 16.56 -0.14 14.17
C GLU A 94 16.58 0.75 15.42
N ASN A 95 17.80 1.13 15.86
CA ASN A 95 18.04 1.98 17.04
C ASN A 95 17.47 1.43 18.36
N LYS A 96 17.30 0.10 18.50
CA LYS A 96 16.78 -0.51 19.71
C LYS A 96 17.87 -1.24 20.50
N ASP A 97 17.81 -1.15 21.81
CA ASP A 97 18.66 -1.94 22.69
C ASP A 97 18.15 -3.41 22.79
N PHE A 98 18.98 -4.27 23.37
CA PHE A 98 18.69 -5.70 23.51
C PHE A 98 17.36 -5.94 24.27
N LYS A 99 17.07 -5.18 25.32
CA LYS A 99 15.85 -5.34 26.11
C LYS A 99 14.61 -4.93 25.34
N GLU A 100 14.69 -3.82 24.60
CA GLU A 100 13.61 -3.35 23.74
C GLU A 100 13.29 -4.39 22.66
N ILE A 101 14.32 -4.97 22.04
CA ILE A 101 14.15 -6.04 21.05
C ILE A 101 13.44 -7.23 21.69
N ILE A 102 13.92 -7.73 22.85
CA ILE A 102 13.29 -8.86 23.53
C ILE A 102 11.83 -8.55 23.93
N ASP A 103 11.54 -7.32 24.37
CA ASP A 103 10.17 -6.88 24.70
C ASP A 103 9.24 -6.94 23.47
N LEU A 104 9.73 -6.50 22.30
CA LEU A 104 8.99 -6.62 21.05
C LEU A 104 8.66 -8.09 20.72
N LEU A 105 9.66 -8.98 20.84
CA LEU A 105 9.50 -10.41 20.54
C LEU A 105 8.52 -11.11 21.48
N VAL A 106 8.57 -10.78 22.77
CA VAL A 106 7.67 -11.33 23.80
C VAL A 106 6.25 -10.85 23.59
N LYS A 107 6.07 -9.55 23.29
CA LYS A 107 4.75 -8.93 23.07
C LYS A 107 4.18 -9.20 21.67
N GLY A 108 4.95 -9.78 20.76
CA GLY A 108 4.52 -9.99 19.37
C GLY A 108 4.25 -8.69 18.62
N LYS A 109 4.96 -7.60 18.94
CA LYS A 109 4.84 -6.33 18.25
C LYS A 109 5.59 -6.35 16.90
N THR A 110 5.09 -7.17 15.99
CA THR A 110 5.66 -7.35 14.66
C THR A 110 5.56 -6.09 13.83
N TYR A 111 6.53 -5.90 12.93
CA TYR A 111 6.50 -4.81 11.94
C TYR A 111 5.26 -4.93 11.04
N THR A 112 4.74 -3.80 10.64
CA THR A 112 3.56 -3.72 9.77
C THR A 112 3.95 -2.98 8.50
N HIS A 113 3.88 -3.69 7.39
CA HIS A 113 4.05 -3.13 6.05
C HIS A 113 2.77 -2.45 5.59
N SER A 114 2.87 -1.62 4.56
CA SER A 114 1.73 -1.02 3.88
C SER A 114 1.83 -1.20 2.37
N LEU A 115 0.69 -1.42 1.73
CA LEU A 115 0.48 -1.34 0.29
C LEU A 115 -0.51 -0.22 0.05
N THR A 116 -0.13 0.80 -0.71
CA THR A 116 -1.02 1.90 -1.05
C THR A 116 -1.53 1.74 -2.47
N ILE A 117 -2.84 1.59 -2.60
CA ILE A 117 -3.56 1.61 -3.86
C ILE A 117 -4.04 3.03 -4.09
N ILE A 118 -3.58 3.66 -5.18
CA ILE A 118 -3.84 5.07 -5.48
C ILE A 118 -4.84 5.16 -6.63
N GLU A 119 -5.67 6.20 -6.61
CA GLU A 119 -6.59 6.53 -7.72
C GLU A 119 -5.82 6.70 -9.03
N GLY A 120 -6.40 6.24 -10.13
CA GLY A 120 -5.79 6.29 -11.45
C GLY A 120 -4.83 5.15 -11.78
N MET A 121 -4.45 4.31 -10.79
CA MET A 121 -3.70 3.07 -11.04
C MET A 121 -4.54 2.09 -11.86
N ASN A 122 -3.88 1.30 -12.69
CA ASN A 122 -4.47 0.18 -13.45
C ASN A 122 -3.89 -1.17 -12.97
N VAL A 123 -4.33 -2.26 -13.57
CA VAL A 123 -3.88 -3.61 -13.21
C VAL A 123 -2.35 -3.79 -13.29
N TYR A 124 -1.68 -3.17 -14.24
CA TYR A 124 -0.21 -3.27 -14.40
C TYR A 124 0.53 -2.49 -13.30
N ASP A 125 0.00 -1.34 -12.88
CA ASP A 125 0.54 -0.57 -11.77
C ASP A 125 0.43 -1.35 -10.45
N ILE A 126 -0.72 -2.00 -10.22
CA ILE A 126 -0.94 -2.85 -9.03
C ILE A 126 0.00 -4.06 -9.04
N GLU A 127 0.20 -4.72 -10.19
CA GLU A 127 1.13 -5.84 -10.31
C GLU A 127 2.54 -5.42 -9.89
N LYS A 128 3.01 -4.27 -10.35
CA LYS A 128 4.31 -3.71 -9.98
C LYS A 128 4.42 -3.41 -8.47
N GLU A 129 3.36 -2.88 -7.86
CA GLU A 129 3.35 -2.64 -6.40
C GLU A 129 3.38 -3.96 -5.62
N LEU A 130 2.69 -5.00 -6.10
CA LEU A 130 2.73 -6.34 -5.48
C LEU A 130 4.12 -6.98 -5.58
N GLU A 131 4.80 -6.85 -6.71
CA GLU A 131 6.17 -7.34 -6.91
C GLU A 131 7.17 -6.69 -5.94
N ASN A 132 6.99 -5.41 -5.62
CA ASN A 132 7.84 -4.66 -4.69
C ASN A 132 7.44 -4.83 -3.22
N SER A 133 6.37 -5.55 -2.94
CA SER A 133 5.84 -5.75 -1.60
C SER A 133 6.45 -6.96 -0.89
N SER A 134 6.22 -7.07 0.44
CA SER A 134 6.55 -8.28 1.24
C SER A 134 5.38 -9.27 1.30
N LEU A 135 4.36 -9.10 0.47
CA LEU A 135 3.25 -10.05 0.31
C LEU A 135 3.71 -11.30 -0.45
N ILE A 136 3.05 -12.42 -0.20
CA ILE A 136 3.12 -13.57 -1.12
C ILE A 136 2.22 -13.22 -2.30
N ASN A 137 2.83 -12.96 -3.48
CA ASN A 137 2.06 -12.66 -4.68
C ASN A 137 1.45 -13.95 -5.26
N ASP A 138 0.22 -14.26 -4.83
CA ASP A 138 -0.63 -15.35 -5.32
C ASP A 138 -1.75 -14.84 -6.25
N CYS A 139 -1.58 -13.62 -6.80
CA CYS A 139 -2.64 -12.91 -7.52
C CYS A 139 -2.10 -12.10 -8.71
N SER A 140 -1.65 -12.78 -9.76
CA SER A 140 -1.22 -12.09 -10.99
C SER A 140 -2.40 -11.45 -11.71
N LEU A 141 -2.22 -10.21 -12.20
CA LEU A 141 -3.22 -9.45 -12.95
C LEU A 141 -4.63 -9.47 -12.32
N LEU A 142 -4.68 -9.45 -10.98
CA LEU A 142 -5.91 -9.43 -10.19
C LEU A 142 -6.85 -10.63 -10.39
N ILE A 143 -6.38 -11.75 -10.96
CA ILE A 143 -7.23 -12.92 -11.22
C ILE A 143 -7.79 -13.60 -9.95
N CYS A 144 -7.14 -13.38 -8.79
CA CYS A 144 -7.57 -13.91 -7.49
C CYS A 144 -8.81 -13.22 -6.93
N ILE A 145 -9.22 -12.08 -7.47
CA ILE A 145 -10.34 -11.30 -6.92
C ILE A 145 -11.65 -12.03 -7.17
N LYS A 146 -12.37 -12.30 -6.09
CA LYS A 146 -13.67 -12.95 -6.08
C LYS A 146 -14.76 -11.93 -6.35
N THR A 147 -15.13 -11.73 -7.60
CA THR A 147 -16.15 -10.78 -8.04
C THR A 147 -17.03 -11.38 -9.14
N ASN A 148 -18.26 -10.88 -9.22
CA ASN A 148 -19.22 -11.18 -10.29
C ASN A 148 -19.05 -10.27 -11.51
N TYR A 149 -18.17 -9.28 -11.48
CA TYR A 149 -17.87 -8.45 -12.64
C TYR A 149 -17.11 -9.25 -13.70
N PRO A 150 -17.35 -8.98 -15.00
CA PRO A 150 -16.76 -9.76 -16.09
C PRO A 150 -15.24 -9.60 -16.17
N PHE A 151 -14.70 -8.48 -15.66
CA PHE A 151 -13.28 -8.17 -15.64
C PHE A 151 -12.83 -7.74 -14.25
N LYS A 152 -11.50 -7.73 -14.02
CA LYS A 152 -10.89 -7.42 -12.72
C LYS A 152 -10.31 -6.00 -12.65
N GLU A 153 -10.24 -5.27 -13.78
CA GLU A 153 -9.77 -3.90 -13.81
C GLU A 153 -10.72 -2.95 -13.09
N GLY A 154 -10.16 -1.99 -12.33
CA GLY A 154 -10.92 -0.95 -11.64
C GLY A 154 -11.81 -1.42 -10.48
N VAL A 155 -11.63 -2.66 -10.00
CA VAL A 155 -12.50 -3.25 -8.95
C VAL A 155 -11.89 -3.21 -7.54
N LEU A 156 -10.88 -2.39 -7.32
CA LEU A 156 -10.27 -2.16 -6.01
C LEU A 156 -10.63 -0.79 -5.46
N TYR A 157 -10.70 -0.68 -4.13
CA TYR A 157 -10.86 0.61 -3.46
C TYR A 157 -9.49 1.24 -3.19
N PRO A 158 -9.26 2.50 -3.60
CA PRO A 158 -8.01 3.19 -3.31
C PRO A 158 -7.92 3.52 -1.82
N ASP A 159 -6.88 2.99 -1.18
CA ASP A 159 -6.58 3.18 0.25
C ASP A 159 -5.18 2.65 0.57
N THR A 160 -4.69 2.91 1.77
CA THR A 160 -3.50 2.27 2.33
C THR A 160 -3.89 1.04 3.15
N TYR A 161 -3.42 -0.12 2.72
CA TYR A 161 -3.69 -1.41 3.34
C TYR A 161 -2.48 -1.89 4.12
N PHE A 162 -2.69 -2.14 5.41
CA PHE A 162 -1.65 -2.64 6.30
C PHE A 162 -1.64 -4.16 6.32
N TYR A 163 -0.43 -4.76 6.27
CA TYR A 163 -0.26 -6.22 6.25
C TYR A 163 1.01 -6.65 6.99
N LYS A 164 1.10 -7.95 7.30
CA LYS A 164 2.30 -8.58 7.85
C LYS A 164 3.05 -9.31 6.75
N LYS A 165 4.38 -9.36 6.83
CA LYS A 165 5.21 -10.13 5.90
C LYS A 165 4.68 -11.57 5.77
N GLY A 166 4.63 -12.06 4.54
CA GLY A 166 4.12 -13.40 4.24
C GLY A 166 2.59 -13.53 4.19
N MET A 167 1.83 -12.44 4.37
CA MET A 167 0.40 -12.42 4.06
C MET A 167 0.20 -12.57 2.54
N LYS A 168 -0.85 -13.25 2.12
CA LYS A 168 -1.19 -13.41 0.70
C LYS A 168 -1.74 -12.12 0.12
N ALA A 169 -1.32 -11.77 -1.09
CA ALA A 169 -1.85 -10.64 -1.84
C ALA A 169 -3.36 -10.79 -2.08
N SER A 170 -3.83 -12.01 -2.37
CA SER A 170 -5.25 -12.31 -2.57
C SER A 170 -6.13 -11.92 -1.38
N ASP A 171 -5.67 -12.08 -0.13
CA ASP A 171 -6.44 -11.72 1.05
C ASP A 171 -6.62 -10.20 1.17
N LEU A 172 -5.54 -9.45 0.93
CA LEU A 172 -5.56 -7.98 0.96
C LEU A 172 -6.43 -7.42 -0.19
N LEU A 173 -6.23 -7.91 -1.40
CA LEU A 173 -6.94 -7.42 -2.59
C LEU A 173 -8.45 -7.74 -2.53
N ASN A 174 -8.83 -8.93 -2.04
CA ASN A 174 -10.25 -9.25 -1.83
C ASN A 174 -10.89 -8.37 -0.74
N LYS A 175 -10.14 -7.98 0.30
CA LYS A 175 -10.61 -7.01 1.29
C LYS A 175 -10.84 -5.63 0.66
N SER A 176 -9.92 -5.18 -0.21
CA SER A 176 -10.05 -3.93 -0.97
C SER A 176 -11.27 -3.97 -1.89
N HIS A 177 -11.44 -5.06 -2.65
CA HIS A 177 -12.59 -5.26 -3.52
C HIS A 177 -13.92 -5.22 -2.74
N LYS A 178 -13.98 -5.95 -1.62
CA LYS A 178 -15.19 -5.95 -0.78
C LYS A 178 -15.54 -4.54 -0.29
N LYS A 179 -14.55 -3.75 0.12
CA LYS A 179 -14.77 -2.36 0.53
C LYS A 179 -15.36 -1.52 -0.60
N LEU A 180 -14.82 -1.67 -1.83
CA LEU A 180 -15.38 -1.00 -3.00
C LEU A 180 -16.83 -1.42 -3.26
N ASP A 181 -17.12 -2.72 -3.25
CA ASP A 181 -18.46 -3.24 -3.56
C ASP A 181 -19.50 -2.77 -2.54
N ASP A 182 -19.15 -2.80 -1.24
CA ASP A 182 -20.03 -2.30 -0.18
C ASP A 182 -20.36 -0.80 -0.37
N LEU A 183 -19.39 0.04 -0.70
CA LEU A 183 -19.58 1.47 -0.96
C LEU A 183 -20.35 1.73 -2.26
N LEU A 184 -19.99 1.01 -3.32
CA LEU A 184 -20.67 1.12 -4.61
C LEU A 184 -22.14 0.73 -4.51
N ASN A 185 -22.47 -0.31 -3.73
CA ASN A 185 -23.85 -0.71 -3.45
C ASN A 185 -24.62 0.43 -2.76
N ALA A 186 -24.03 1.05 -1.76
CA ALA A 186 -24.66 2.15 -1.02
C ALA A 186 -24.93 3.39 -1.89
N ILE A 187 -24.00 3.72 -2.80
CA ILE A 187 -24.17 4.86 -3.72
C ILE A 187 -25.17 4.54 -4.82
N TRP A 188 -25.12 3.30 -5.38
CA TRP A 188 -26.02 2.88 -6.44
C TRP A 188 -27.50 2.98 -6.06
N MET A 189 -27.84 2.77 -4.79
CA MET A 189 -29.20 2.95 -4.26
C MET A 189 -29.73 4.39 -4.36
N LYS A 190 -28.83 5.36 -4.53
CA LYS A 190 -29.15 6.78 -4.67
C LYS A 190 -29.11 7.27 -6.12
N LYS A 191 -28.89 6.36 -7.08
CA LYS A 191 -28.80 6.70 -8.50
C LYS A 191 -30.09 7.40 -8.96
N PRO A 192 -30.00 8.52 -9.70
CA PRO A 192 -31.16 9.15 -10.36
C PRO A 192 -31.89 8.14 -11.25
N ASP A 193 -33.22 8.33 -11.34
CA ASP A 193 -34.06 7.47 -12.19
C ASP A 193 -33.82 7.78 -13.66
N ASN A 194 -32.80 7.15 -14.24
CA ASN A 194 -32.50 7.19 -15.66
C ASN A 194 -31.89 5.86 -16.09
N ASP A 195 -31.99 5.54 -17.37
CA ASP A 195 -31.55 4.29 -17.97
C ASP A 195 -30.19 4.38 -18.67
N ILE A 196 -29.39 5.41 -18.42
CA ILE A 196 -28.13 5.64 -19.14
C ILE A 196 -27.08 4.59 -18.74
N LEU A 197 -26.88 4.42 -17.42
CA LEU A 197 -26.03 3.36 -16.89
C LEU A 197 -26.89 2.20 -16.41
N LYS A 198 -26.71 1.03 -17.01
CA LYS A 198 -27.56 -0.17 -16.78
C LYS A 198 -27.20 -0.95 -15.51
N ASN A 199 -25.96 -0.84 -15.07
CA ASN A 199 -25.44 -1.56 -13.91
C ASN A 199 -24.24 -0.87 -13.27
N LYS A 200 -23.86 -1.31 -12.09
CA LYS A 200 -22.73 -0.77 -11.31
C LYS A 200 -21.40 -0.88 -12.04
N TYR A 201 -21.21 -1.91 -12.86
CA TYR A 201 -19.97 -2.09 -13.60
C TYR A 201 -19.79 -1.00 -14.67
N GLN A 202 -20.88 -0.63 -15.38
CA GLN A 202 -20.85 0.52 -16.28
C GLN A 202 -20.56 1.83 -15.55
N ALA A 203 -21.03 1.97 -14.31
CA ALA A 203 -20.69 3.14 -13.50
C ALA A 203 -19.17 3.16 -13.14
N LEU A 204 -18.57 2.02 -12.83
CA LEU A 204 -17.12 1.93 -12.61
C LEU A 204 -16.33 2.25 -13.88
N ILE A 205 -16.79 1.79 -15.04
CA ILE A 205 -16.15 2.14 -16.32
C ILE A 205 -16.18 3.65 -16.53
N LEU A 206 -17.35 4.28 -16.38
CA LEU A 206 -17.46 5.74 -16.51
C LEU A 206 -16.63 6.48 -15.47
N ALA A 207 -16.66 6.03 -14.20
CA ALA A 207 -15.88 6.62 -13.12
C ALA A 207 -14.37 6.59 -13.41
N SER A 208 -13.86 5.50 -14.01
CA SER A 208 -12.45 5.38 -14.36
C SER A 208 -12.01 6.34 -15.47
N ILE A 209 -12.91 6.66 -16.38
CA ILE A 209 -12.67 7.67 -17.43
C ILE A 209 -12.66 9.06 -16.78
N ILE A 210 -13.65 9.36 -15.94
CA ILE A 210 -13.73 10.63 -15.20
C ILE A 210 -12.48 10.84 -14.35
N GLU A 211 -11.99 9.77 -13.67
CA GLU A 211 -10.77 9.83 -12.86
C GLU A 211 -9.55 10.26 -13.66
N LYS A 212 -9.44 9.78 -14.89
CA LYS A 212 -8.29 10.07 -15.75
C LYS A 212 -8.40 11.40 -16.51
N GLU A 213 -9.61 11.96 -16.65
CA GLU A 213 -9.87 13.23 -17.34
C GLU A 213 -9.88 14.43 -16.38
N ALA A 214 -10.35 14.25 -15.13
CA ALA A 214 -10.55 15.37 -14.23
C ALA A 214 -9.24 15.92 -13.67
N GLY A 215 -8.98 17.20 -13.88
CA GLY A 215 -7.85 17.90 -13.26
C GLY A 215 -8.05 18.19 -11.77
N ASN A 216 -9.31 18.24 -11.29
CA ASN A 216 -9.65 18.46 -9.89
C ASN A 216 -10.99 17.80 -9.52
N HIS A 217 -11.27 17.68 -8.22
CA HIS A 217 -12.48 17.03 -7.72
C HIS A 217 -13.78 17.77 -8.06
N SER A 218 -13.75 19.12 -8.14
CA SER A 218 -14.94 19.93 -8.33
C SER A 218 -15.55 19.84 -9.74
N GLU A 219 -14.74 19.47 -10.75
CA GLU A 219 -15.18 19.32 -12.14
C GLU A 219 -15.71 17.92 -12.48
N LYS A 220 -15.49 16.94 -11.61
CA LYS A 220 -15.93 15.56 -11.87
C LYS A 220 -17.43 15.44 -12.19
N PRO A 221 -18.36 16.16 -11.50
CA PRO A 221 -19.77 16.13 -11.87
C PRO A 221 -20.08 16.71 -13.27
N ASP A 222 -19.39 17.77 -13.67
CA ASP A 222 -19.57 18.39 -15.00
C ASP A 222 -19.04 17.48 -16.11
N ILE A 223 -17.85 16.89 -15.91
CA ILE A 223 -17.26 15.90 -16.83
C ILE A 223 -18.18 14.68 -16.93
N ALA A 224 -18.71 14.19 -15.81
CA ALA A 224 -19.69 13.11 -15.79
C ALA A 224 -20.94 13.50 -16.60
N GLY A 225 -21.45 14.73 -16.41
CA GLY A 225 -22.58 15.28 -17.14
C GLY A 225 -22.38 15.28 -18.65
N VAL A 226 -21.17 15.66 -19.14
CA VAL A 226 -20.81 15.58 -20.55
C VAL A 226 -20.83 14.15 -21.06
N PHE A 227 -20.18 13.21 -20.39
CA PHE A 227 -20.14 11.82 -20.82
C PHE A 227 -21.51 11.14 -20.78
N LEU A 228 -22.30 11.36 -19.74
CA LEU A 228 -23.66 10.86 -19.66
C LEU A 228 -24.53 11.43 -20.79
N LYS A 229 -24.37 12.71 -21.13
CA LYS A 229 -25.06 13.33 -22.26
C LYS A 229 -24.66 12.70 -23.58
N ARG A 230 -23.35 12.50 -23.81
CA ARG A 230 -22.85 11.83 -25.03
C ARG A 230 -23.42 10.40 -25.15
N ILE A 231 -23.38 9.61 -24.07
CA ILE A 231 -23.95 8.25 -24.04
C ILE A 231 -25.46 8.30 -24.41
N SER A 232 -26.21 9.22 -23.81
CA SER A 232 -27.66 9.29 -23.99
C SER A 232 -28.11 9.61 -25.44
N ILE A 233 -27.24 10.31 -26.20
CA ILE A 233 -27.52 10.68 -27.61
C ILE A 233 -26.73 9.83 -28.62
N GLY A 234 -26.00 8.76 -28.14
CA GLY A 234 -25.20 7.90 -29.01
C GLY A 234 -23.92 8.55 -29.55
N MET A 235 -23.45 9.65 -28.95
CA MET A 235 -22.21 10.31 -29.30
C MET A 235 -21.00 9.55 -28.72
N LYS A 236 -19.90 9.48 -29.48
CA LYS A 236 -18.64 8.87 -29.03
C LYS A 236 -18.04 9.64 -27.85
N LEU A 237 -17.42 8.93 -26.88
CA LEU A 237 -16.87 9.59 -25.70
C LEU A 237 -15.58 10.37 -26.01
N GLN A 238 -14.75 9.89 -26.92
CA GLN A 238 -13.52 10.58 -27.37
C GLN A 238 -12.63 11.01 -26.21
N ALA A 239 -12.33 10.06 -25.31
CA ALA A 239 -11.50 10.23 -24.14
C ALA A 239 -10.12 9.63 -24.40
N ASP A 240 -9.07 10.44 -24.43
CA ASP A 240 -7.69 10.02 -24.71
C ASP A 240 -7.18 8.92 -23.77
N PRO A 241 -7.49 8.94 -22.44
CA PRO A 241 -7.05 7.88 -21.54
C PRO A 241 -7.50 6.48 -21.94
N THR A 242 -8.60 6.37 -22.68
CA THR A 242 -9.09 5.07 -23.15
C THR A 242 -8.19 4.50 -24.26
N ILE A 243 -7.63 5.35 -25.14
CA ILE A 243 -6.66 4.94 -26.13
C ILE A 243 -5.39 4.44 -25.44
N ILE A 244 -4.87 5.24 -24.49
CA ILE A 244 -3.67 4.93 -23.71
C ILE A 244 -3.79 3.56 -23.04
N TYR A 245 -4.92 3.30 -22.37
CA TYR A 245 -5.15 2.02 -21.69
C TYR A 245 -5.10 0.85 -22.67
N GLY A 246 -5.69 0.97 -23.84
CA GLY A 246 -5.66 -0.07 -24.87
C GLY A 246 -4.29 -0.31 -25.50
N LEU A 247 -3.33 0.60 -25.32
CA LEU A 247 -1.94 0.46 -25.75
C LEU A 247 -1.03 -0.16 -24.68
N LEU A 248 -1.51 -0.28 -23.43
CA LEU A 248 -0.72 -0.87 -22.35
C LEU A 248 -0.45 -2.38 -22.62
N PRO A 249 0.70 -2.92 -22.14
CA PRO A 249 1.76 -2.23 -21.37
C PRO A 249 2.78 -1.46 -22.26
N ASN A 250 2.59 -1.38 -23.56
CA ASN A 250 3.59 -0.91 -24.53
C ASN A 250 3.44 0.58 -24.91
N PHE A 251 2.65 1.34 -24.16
CA PHE A 251 2.49 2.78 -24.40
C PHE A 251 3.79 3.53 -24.14
N ASP A 252 4.26 4.30 -25.13
CA ASP A 252 5.56 5.01 -25.09
C ASP A 252 5.49 6.47 -24.64
N GLY A 253 4.29 6.95 -24.24
CA GLY A 253 4.09 8.29 -23.68
C GLY A 253 3.49 9.30 -24.65
N ASP A 254 3.27 8.96 -25.93
CA ASP A 254 2.67 9.85 -26.93
C ASP A 254 1.54 9.14 -27.71
N ILE A 255 0.43 9.86 -27.93
CA ILE A 255 -0.71 9.39 -28.74
C ILE A 255 -0.55 9.89 -30.15
N ARG A 256 -0.35 8.96 -31.07
CA ARG A 256 -0.20 9.29 -32.51
C ARG A 256 -1.55 9.29 -33.22
N LYS A 257 -1.60 9.93 -34.37
CA LYS A 257 -2.78 9.93 -35.25
C LYS A 257 -3.21 8.50 -35.62
N SER A 258 -2.26 7.58 -35.79
CA SER A 258 -2.54 6.15 -36.01
C SER A 258 -3.34 5.54 -34.88
N ASP A 259 -3.01 5.88 -33.62
CA ASP A 259 -3.63 5.32 -32.42
C ASP A 259 -5.08 5.83 -32.26
N ILE A 260 -5.30 7.13 -32.57
CA ILE A 260 -6.65 7.73 -32.60
C ILE A 260 -7.54 7.03 -33.66
N LEU A 261 -6.97 6.63 -34.79
CA LEU A 261 -7.69 6.00 -35.89
C LEU A 261 -7.72 4.47 -35.82
N ASP A 262 -7.06 3.87 -34.82
CA ASP A 262 -7.01 2.41 -34.68
C ASP A 262 -8.37 1.85 -34.24
N LYS A 263 -8.99 1.08 -35.13
CA LYS A 263 -10.25 0.37 -34.91
C LYS A 263 -10.06 -0.96 -34.19
N ASN A 264 -8.83 -1.46 -34.09
CA ASN A 264 -8.55 -2.72 -33.41
C ASN A 264 -8.38 -2.51 -31.89
N ASN A 265 -8.08 -1.29 -31.46
CA ASN A 265 -8.07 -0.97 -30.04
C ASN A 265 -9.51 -0.88 -29.53
N ILE A 266 -9.97 -1.94 -28.86
CA ILE A 266 -11.34 -2.09 -28.34
C ILE A 266 -11.67 -1.07 -27.23
N TYR A 267 -10.69 -0.39 -26.66
CA TYR A 267 -10.86 0.70 -25.70
C TYR A 267 -11.00 2.06 -26.35
N ASN A 268 -10.63 2.20 -27.62
CA ASN A 268 -10.58 3.48 -28.31
C ASN A 268 -11.97 4.11 -28.48
N THR A 269 -12.34 5.01 -27.56
CA THR A 269 -13.63 5.69 -27.56
C THR A 269 -13.80 6.74 -28.67
N TYR A 270 -12.79 6.97 -29.52
CA TYR A 270 -12.92 7.67 -30.81
C TYR A 270 -13.49 6.75 -31.90
N MET A 271 -13.33 5.43 -31.75
CA MET A 271 -13.76 4.45 -32.75
C MET A 271 -14.98 3.65 -32.32
N ILE A 272 -15.11 3.31 -31.04
CA ILE A 272 -16.25 2.59 -30.49
C ILE A 272 -17.38 3.56 -30.07
N ASN A 273 -18.62 3.06 -29.98
CA ASN A 273 -19.76 3.77 -29.43
C ASN A 273 -19.96 3.37 -27.95
N GLY A 274 -20.25 4.35 -27.09
CA GLY A 274 -20.50 4.11 -25.67
C GLY A 274 -19.25 3.84 -24.85
N LEU A 275 -19.40 3.05 -23.81
CA LEU A 275 -18.35 2.73 -22.85
C LEU A 275 -17.38 1.65 -23.38
N PRO A 276 -16.09 1.70 -23.03
CA PRO A 276 -15.16 0.60 -23.29
C PRO A 276 -15.54 -0.65 -22.50
N PRO A 277 -14.93 -1.82 -22.80
CA PRO A 277 -15.35 -3.10 -22.20
C PRO A 277 -15.08 -3.20 -20.70
N THR A 278 -14.08 -2.48 -20.16
CA THR A 278 -13.73 -2.49 -18.74
C THR A 278 -13.44 -1.07 -18.23
N PRO A 279 -13.40 -0.85 -16.92
CA PRO A 279 -12.68 0.30 -16.37
C PRO A 279 -11.26 0.37 -16.93
N ILE A 280 -10.65 1.54 -16.90
CA ILE A 280 -9.27 1.77 -17.36
C ILE A 280 -8.34 2.14 -16.20
N SER A 281 -8.88 2.30 -15.01
CA SER A 281 -8.15 2.58 -13.78
C SER A 281 -9.02 2.39 -12.55
N ILE A 282 -8.38 2.39 -11.41
CA ILE A 282 -9.02 2.50 -10.09
C ILE A 282 -9.55 3.93 -9.93
N SER A 283 -10.81 4.03 -9.48
CA SER A 283 -11.50 5.31 -9.33
C SER A 283 -11.55 5.73 -7.86
N SER A 284 -11.40 7.04 -7.61
CA SER A 284 -11.73 7.64 -6.32
C SER A 284 -13.22 7.59 -6.05
N MET A 285 -13.61 7.75 -4.78
CA MET A 285 -15.01 7.84 -4.39
C MET A 285 -15.73 8.98 -5.12
N SER A 286 -15.08 10.14 -5.26
CA SER A 286 -15.67 11.31 -5.95
C SER A 286 -15.95 11.06 -7.43
N SER A 287 -15.13 10.26 -8.12
CA SER A 287 -15.41 9.86 -9.52
C SER A 287 -16.55 8.85 -9.61
N ILE A 288 -16.66 7.93 -8.66
CA ILE A 288 -17.77 6.98 -8.57
C ILE A 288 -19.10 7.72 -8.28
N GLU A 289 -19.07 8.66 -7.34
CA GLU A 289 -20.23 9.51 -7.04
C GLU A 289 -20.63 10.36 -8.25
N ALA A 290 -19.66 10.98 -8.91
CA ALA A 290 -19.93 11.76 -10.13
C ALA A 290 -20.55 10.90 -11.23
N ALA A 291 -20.02 9.69 -11.48
CA ALA A 291 -20.57 8.79 -12.49
C ALA A 291 -22.01 8.34 -12.19
N ILE A 292 -22.36 8.10 -10.92
CA ILE A 292 -23.65 7.54 -10.51
C ILE A 292 -24.70 8.61 -10.24
N LEU A 293 -24.32 9.70 -9.56
CA LEU A 293 -25.26 10.70 -9.04
C LEU A 293 -25.49 11.88 -9.98
N SER A 294 -24.60 12.09 -10.98
CA SER A 294 -24.81 13.15 -11.96
C SER A 294 -25.91 12.77 -12.96
N SER A 295 -26.50 13.80 -13.54
CA SER A 295 -27.44 13.70 -14.68
C SER A 295 -26.77 14.24 -15.94
N PRO A 296 -27.26 13.90 -17.15
CA PRO A 296 -26.81 14.52 -18.39
C PRO A 296 -26.85 16.05 -18.30
N GLY A 297 -25.70 16.67 -18.50
CA GLY A 297 -25.57 18.11 -18.45
C GLY A 297 -25.99 18.79 -19.76
N GLU A 298 -25.77 20.09 -19.82
CA GLU A 298 -26.00 20.90 -21.04
C GLU A 298 -24.77 20.85 -21.99
N TYR A 299 -23.59 20.56 -21.45
CA TYR A 299 -22.33 20.58 -22.20
C TYR A 299 -22.12 19.27 -22.94
N LEU A 300 -21.51 19.39 -24.13
CA LEU A 300 -21.10 18.27 -24.97
C LEU A 300 -19.56 18.18 -25.11
N PHE A 301 -18.85 19.25 -24.80
CA PHE A 301 -17.40 19.36 -25.01
C PHE A 301 -16.76 20.00 -23.79
N PHE A 302 -15.50 19.65 -23.56
CA PHE A 302 -14.61 20.34 -22.62
C PHE A 302 -13.19 20.37 -23.19
N VAL A 303 -12.41 21.35 -22.79
CA VAL A 303 -11.00 21.51 -23.16
C VAL A 303 -10.23 22.08 -21.97
N ALA A 304 -9.04 21.55 -21.70
CA ALA A 304 -8.22 22.05 -20.62
C ALA A 304 -7.86 23.53 -20.82
N ASN A 305 -8.08 24.35 -19.80
CA ASN A 305 -7.67 25.76 -19.80
C ASN A 305 -6.49 26.02 -18.86
N SER A 306 -6.21 25.06 -17.96
CA SER A 306 -5.05 25.01 -17.07
C SER A 306 -4.80 23.54 -16.71
N PRO A 307 -3.69 23.21 -16.00
CA PRO A 307 -3.45 21.83 -15.54
C PRO A 307 -4.58 21.24 -14.68
N ASN A 308 -5.40 22.09 -14.04
CA ASN A 308 -6.39 21.65 -13.07
C ASN A 308 -7.82 22.12 -13.38
N SER A 309 -8.08 22.64 -14.62
CA SER A 309 -9.43 23.13 -14.96
C SER A 309 -9.73 23.07 -16.45
N HIS A 310 -11.04 23.04 -16.77
CA HIS A 310 -11.56 22.95 -18.12
C HIS A 310 -12.56 24.06 -18.45
N TYR A 311 -12.62 24.44 -19.74
CA TYR A 311 -13.75 25.15 -20.32
C TYR A 311 -14.75 24.15 -20.88
N PHE A 312 -16.01 24.29 -20.49
CA PHE A 312 -17.12 23.48 -20.98
C PHE A 312 -17.89 24.23 -22.07
N SER A 313 -18.34 23.51 -23.11
CA SER A 313 -19.02 24.08 -24.27
C SER A 313 -20.22 23.23 -24.65
N ARG A 314 -21.33 23.89 -25.09
CA ARG A 314 -22.56 23.24 -25.55
C ARG A 314 -22.51 22.83 -27.02
N THR A 315 -21.82 23.64 -27.84
CA THR A 315 -21.71 23.42 -29.28
C THR A 315 -20.28 23.24 -29.71
N TYR A 316 -20.07 22.62 -30.87
CA TYR A 316 -18.75 22.44 -31.44
C TYR A 316 -18.06 23.77 -31.79
N ASP A 317 -18.84 24.78 -32.24
CA ASP A 317 -18.29 26.10 -32.54
C ASP A 317 -17.77 26.80 -31.27
N GLU A 318 -18.52 26.73 -30.17
CA GLU A 318 -18.02 27.21 -28.87
C GLU A 318 -16.73 26.50 -28.47
N HIS A 319 -16.67 25.17 -28.63
CA HIS A 319 -15.49 24.38 -28.32
C HIS A 319 -14.28 24.80 -29.16
N LEU A 320 -14.44 24.98 -30.48
CA LEU A 320 -13.36 25.47 -31.35
C LEU A 320 -12.87 26.86 -30.93
N ASN A 321 -13.78 27.74 -30.51
CA ASN A 321 -13.39 29.07 -30.01
C ASN A 321 -12.59 28.95 -28.69
N MET A 322 -12.91 28.00 -27.80
CA MET A 322 -12.14 27.78 -26.58
C MET A 322 -10.75 27.19 -26.90
N ILE A 323 -10.65 26.23 -27.82
CA ILE A 323 -9.36 25.68 -28.31
C ILE A 323 -8.45 26.80 -28.80
N LYS A 324 -8.98 27.73 -29.62
CA LYS A 324 -8.20 28.91 -30.10
C LYS A 324 -7.79 29.81 -28.93
N LYS A 325 -8.71 30.06 -28.00
CA LYS A 325 -8.47 30.91 -26.82
C LYS A 325 -7.33 30.38 -25.93
N VAL A 326 -7.24 29.05 -25.76
CA VAL A 326 -6.15 28.42 -24.97
C VAL A 326 -4.90 28.14 -25.79
N GLY A 327 -4.90 28.41 -27.11
CA GLY A 327 -3.72 28.30 -28.00
C GLY A 327 -3.38 26.88 -28.41
N LEU A 328 -4.28 25.90 -28.25
CA LEU A 328 -4.09 24.51 -28.64
C LEU A 328 -4.26 24.26 -30.15
N ASP A 329 -4.75 25.24 -30.91
CA ASP A 329 -4.86 25.21 -32.39
C ASP A 329 -3.53 25.27 -33.11
N LYS A 330 -2.46 25.63 -32.39
CA LYS A 330 -1.08 25.75 -32.93
C LYS A 330 -0.31 24.44 -32.94
N TRP A 331 -0.87 23.37 -32.36
CA TRP A 331 -0.21 22.06 -32.22
C TRP A 331 -0.75 21.01 -33.24
N LYS A 332 -1.22 21.48 -34.40
CA LYS A 332 -1.66 20.64 -35.55
C LYS A 332 -0.57 20.43 -36.58
#